data_95ead2b25dce7a43a1b729fa3afc34ea
#
_entry.id   95ead2b25dce7a43a1b729fa3afc34ea
#
_cell.length_a   1.000
_cell.length_b   1.000
_cell.length_c   1.000
_cell.angle_alpha   90.00
_cell.angle_beta   90.00
_cell.angle_gamma   90.00
#
_symmetry.space_group_name_H-M   'P 1'
#
loop_
_entity.id
_entity.type
_entity.pdbx_description
1 polymer ?
#
loop_
_entity_poly.entity_id
_entity_poly.type
_entity_poly.pdbx_seq_one_letter_code
_entity_poly.pdbx_strand_id
1 'polypeptide(L)'
;MFKLIPDATFPATVLVPNGDAPLRLKVIFKRKSKEDLSEFTLRAVKLDDLSLCEETLAGWEEVDEGYSRDALEKLLKAYAGGALAIYSRYLESHARAERKN
;
A
#
# COMPACT_ATOMS: atom_id res chain seq x y z
N MET A 1 18.89 -2.25 16.85
CA MET A 1 18.60 -1.05 17.66
C MET A 1 17.25 -0.47 17.28
N PHE A 2 16.43 -0.15 18.25
CA PHE A 2 15.12 0.44 18.00
C PHE A 2 15.26 1.95 17.75
N LYS A 3 14.68 2.45 16.67
CA LYS A 3 14.69 3.88 16.34
C LYS A 3 13.40 4.52 16.85
N LEU A 4 13.52 5.57 17.66
CA LEU A 4 12.34 6.34 18.10
C LEU A 4 11.72 7.14 16.95
N ILE A 5 12.56 7.59 16.02
CA ILE A 5 12.10 8.23 14.79
C ILE A 5 12.28 7.22 13.67
N PRO A 6 11.18 6.61 13.20
CA PRO A 6 11.29 5.58 12.17
C PRO A 6 11.58 6.17 10.79
N ASP A 7 12.00 5.32 9.87
CA ASP A 7 12.20 5.72 8.47
C ASP A 7 10.88 6.20 7.88
N ALA A 8 10.96 7.18 6.98
CA ALA A 8 9.78 7.77 6.35
C ALA A 8 9.01 6.80 5.45
N THR A 9 9.67 5.75 5.00
CA THR A 9 9.07 4.73 4.12
C THR A 9 9.51 3.34 4.59
N PHE A 10 8.79 2.31 4.15
CA PHE A 10 9.18 0.93 4.41
C PHE A 10 8.69 0.01 3.30
N PRO A 11 9.42 -1.07 3.01
CA PRO A 11 9.00 -2.02 1.98
C PRO A 11 7.92 -2.96 2.49
N ALA A 12 7.08 -3.43 1.59
CA ALA A 12 6.09 -4.45 1.89
C ALA A 12 5.73 -5.20 0.60
N THR A 13 5.09 -6.36 0.75
CA THR A 13 4.57 -7.11 -0.38
C THR A 13 3.05 -7.13 -0.28
N VAL A 14 2.39 -6.70 -1.35
CA VAL A 14 0.94 -6.74 -1.47
C VAL A 14 0.56 -7.93 -2.34
N LEU A 15 -0.37 -8.76 -1.87
CA LEU A 15 -0.90 -9.86 -2.67
C LEU A 15 -2.12 -9.36 -3.42
N VAL A 16 -1.96 -9.15 -4.72
CA VAL A 16 -3.02 -8.63 -5.59
C VAL A 16 -3.80 -9.81 -6.15
N PRO A 17 -5.13 -9.87 -5.95
CA PRO A 17 -5.93 -10.97 -6.48
C PRO A 17 -5.80 -11.09 -8.00
N ASN A 18 -5.60 -12.32 -8.48
CA ASN A 18 -5.46 -12.62 -9.90
C ASN A 18 -5.90 -14.05 -10.19
N GLY A 19 -7.24 -14.27 -10.23
CA GLY A 19 -7.77 -15.59 -10.47
C GLY A 19 -7.38 -16.59 -9.38
N ASP A 20 -6.79 -17.71 -9.78
CA ASP A 20 -6.48 -18.81 -8.87
C ASP A 20 -5.30 -18.53 -7.94
N ALA A 21 -4.41 -17.62 -8.31
CA ALA A 21 -3.22 -17.34 -7.53
C ALA A 21 -2.95 -15.84 -7.49
N PRO A 22 -2.70 -15.26 -6.30
CA PRO A 22 -2.39 -13.85 -6.22
C PRO A 22 -1.03 -13.55 -6.83
N LEU A 23 -0.87 -12.31 -7.30
CA LEU A 23 0.41 -11.81 -7.76
C LEU A 23 1.04 -10.97 -6.66
N ARG A 24 2.35 -11.05 -6.53
CA ARG A 24 3.10 -10.30 -5.52
C ARG A 24 3.53 -8.96 -6.09
N LEU A 25 3.07 -7.89 -5.45
CA LEU A 25 3.47 -6.53 -5.79
C LEU A 25 4.40 -6.02 -4.68
N LYS A 26 5.65 -5.77 -5.01
CA LYS A 26 6.62 -5.21 -4.06
C LYS A 26 6.48 -3.71 -4.05
N VAL A 27 6.06 -3.17 -2.91
CA VAL A 27 5.77 -1.75 -2.77
C VAL A 27 6.67 -1.12 -1.72
N ILE A 28 6.79 0.20 -1.82
CA ILE A 28 7.38 1.05 -0.80
C ILE A 28 6.26 1.92 -0.26
N PHE A 29 5.87 1.69 0.98
CA PHE A 29 4.81 2.44 1.63
C PHE A 29 5.34 3.69 2.34
N LYS A 30 4.51 4.72 2.41
CA LYS A 30 4.78 5.91 3.22
C LYS A 30 4.37 5.62 4.66
N ARG A 31 5.28 5.83 5.60
CA ARG A 31 4.98 5.62 7.01
C ARG A 31 4.16 6.78 7.54
N LYS A 32 3.17 6.47 8.37
CA LYS A 32 2.36 7.47 9.06
C LYS A 32 2.49 7.30 10.57
N SER A 33 2.42 8.42 11.30
CA SER A 33 2.29 8.38 12.75
C SER A 33 0.91 7.84 13.12
N LYS A 34 0.72 7.53 14.40
CA LYS A 34 -0.58 7.05 14.90
C LYS A 34 -1.70 8.05 14.59
N GLU A 35 -1.46 9.32 14.82
CA GLU A 35 -2.44 10.38 14.57
C GLU A 35 -2.73 10.54 13.08
N ASP A 36 -1.69 10.55 12.26
CA ASP A 36 -1.84 10.68 10.81
C ASP A 36 -2.56 9.48 10.21
N LEU A 37 -2.30 8.29 10.73
CA LEU A 37 -2.98 7.07 10.28
C LEU A 37 -4.47 7.13 10.62
N SER A 38 -4.81 7.56 11.84
CA SER A 38 -6.22 7.73 12.25
C SER A 38 -6.93 8.72 11.35
N GLU A 39 -6.32 9.86 11.08
CA GLU A 39 -6.89 10.88 10.21
C GLU A 39 -7.07 10.38 8.79
N PHE A 40 -6.08 9.64 8.28
CA PHE A 40 -6.15 9.04 6.96
C PHE A 40 -7.33 8.07 6.85
N THR A 41 -7.51 7.18 7.84
CA THR A 41 -8.62 6.21 7.79
C THR A 41 -9.98 6.90 7.81
N LEU A 42 -10.10 8.03 8.48
CA LEU A 42 -11.36 8.80 8.49
C LEU A 42 -11.63 9.41 7.10
N ARG A 43 -10.59 9.89 6.41
CA ARG A 43 -10.73 10.45 5.06
C ARG A 43 -10.91 9.38 3.99
N ALA A 44 -10.40 8.18 4.25
CA ALA A 44 -10.33 7.11 3.25
C ALA A 44 -11.69 6.78 2.64
N VAL A 45 -12.76 6.85 3.43
CA VAL A 45 -14.12 6.54 2.97
C VAL A 45 -14.61 7.50 1.88
N LYS A 46 -13.98 8.67 1.74
CA LYS A 46 -14.36 9.69 0.76
C LYS A 46 -13.42 9.74 -0.43
N LEU A 47 -12.33 8.99 -0.40
CA LEU A 47 -11.34 9.00 -1.47
C LEU A 47 -11.68 7.96 -2.54
N ASP A 48 -11.39 8.29 -3.79
CA ASP A 48 -11.44 7.28 -4.86
C ASP A 48 -10.23 6.35 -4.72
N ASP A 49 -10.26 5.24 -5.44
CA ASP A 49 -9.23 4.21 -5.35
C ASP A 49 -7.84 4.76 -5.66
N LEU A 50 -7.72 5.57 -6.68
CA LEU A 50 -6.43 6.12 -7.10
C LEU A 50 -5.85 7.04 -6.01
N SER A 51 -6.65 7.98 -5.51
CA SER A 51 -6.22 8.91 -4.47
C SER A 51 -5.88 8.18 -3.18
N LEU A 52 -6.69 7.17 -2.83
CA LEU A 52 -6.47 6.35 -1.64
C LEU A 52 -5.11 5.64 -1.70
N CYS A 53 -4.85 4.94 -2.80
CA CYS A 53 -3.61 4.20 -2.96
C CYS A 53 -2.40 5.12 -3.11
N GLU A 54 -2.57 6.25 -3.79
CA GLU A 54 -1.48 7.21 -3.97
C GLU A 54 -0.99 7.75 -2.63
N GLU A 55 -1.88 7.92 -1.65
CA GLU A 55 -1.48 8.36 -0.31
C GLU A 55 -0.65 7.32 0.44
N THR A 56 -0.78 6.04 0.09
CA THR A 56 -0.05 4.97 0.78
C THR A 56 1.32 4.70 0.16
N LEU A 57 1.48 4.94 -1.13
CA LEU A 57 2.63 4.46 -1.90
C LEU A 57 3.66 5.56 -2.15
N ALA A 58 4.92 5.27 -1.86
CA ALA A 58 6.07 6.06 -2.29
C ALA A 58 6.65 5.49 -3.59
N GLY A 59 6.43 4.21 -3.85
CA GLY A 59 6.95 3.58 -5.05
C GLY A 59 6.68 2.08 -5.07
N TRP A 60 7.26 1.42 -6.06
CA TRP A 60 7.25 -0.04 -6.16
C TRP A 60 8.51 -0.53 -6.86
N GLU A 61 8.72 -1.85 -6.82
CA GLU A 61 9.88 -2.50 -7.42
C GLU A 61 9.45 -3.70 -8.26
N GLU A 62 10.28 -4.08 -9.22
CA GLU A 62 10.08 -5.28 -10.05
C GLU A 62 8.73 -5.26 -10.77
N VAL A 63 8.33 -4.09 -11.25
CA VAL A 63 7.15 -3.90 -12.10
C VAL A 63 7.68 -3.44 -13.46
N ASP A 64 7.01 -3.85 -14.53
CA ASP A 64 7.44 -3.56 -15.90
C ASP A 64 7.36 -2.08 -16.28
N GLU A 65 6.73 -1.27 -15.44
CA GLU A 65 6.69 0.18 -15.60
C GLU A 65 7.03 0.82 -14.26
N GLY A 66 7.88 1.85 -14.25
CA GLY A 66 8.23 2.58 -13.04
C GLY A 66 7.03 3.23 -12.38
N TYR A 67 7.08 3.39 -11.06
CA TYR A 67 5.97 3.96 -10.32
C TYR A 67 5.71 5.41 -10.74
N SER A 68 4.45 5.72 -10.99
CA SER A 68 3.92 7.06 -11.21
C SER A 68 2.42 7.00 -10.94
N ARG A 69 1.77 8.16 -10.87
CA ARG A 69 0.33 8.21 -10.75
C ARG A 69 -0.35 7.49 -11.93
N ASP A 70 0.16 7.69 -13.14
CA ASP A 70 -0.39 7.05 -14.34
C ASP A 70 -0.22 5.53 -14.31
N ALA A 71 0.95 5.06 -13.87
CA ALA A 71 1.21 3.63 -13.75
C ALA A 71 0.32 2.99 -12.67
N LEU A 72 0.12 3.68 -11.55
CA LEU A 72 -0.79 3.23 -10.50
C LEU A 72 -2.22 3.12 -11.02
N GLU A 73 -2.67 4.12 -11.77
CA GLU A 73 -4.00 4.08 -12.39
C GLU A 73 -4.16 2.87 -13.30
N LYS A 74 -3.14 2.56 -14.10
CA LYS A 74 -3.15 1.38 -14.96
C LYS A 74 -3.29 0.09 -14.15
N LEU A 75 -2.56 -0.01 -13.05
CA LEU A 75 -2.63 -1.18 -12.17
C LEU A 75 -4.02 -1.35 -11.59
N LEU A 76 -4.61 -0.27 -11.09
CA LEU A 76 -5.94 -0.32 -10.47
C LEU A 76 -7.04 -0.64 -11.48
N LYS A 77 -6.87 -0.24 -12.74
CA LYS A 77 -7.80 -0.59 -13.80
C LYS A 77 -7.65 -2.04 -14.23
N ALA A 78 -6.42 -2.55 -14.23
CA ALA A 78 -6.15 -3.92 -14.67
C ALA A 78 -6.55 -4.97 -13.63
N TYR A 79 -6.45 -4.65 -12.34
CA TYR A 79 -6.70 -5.58 -11.25
C TYR A 79 -7.80 -5.05 -10.35
N ALA A 80 -8.99 -5.61 -10.47
CA ALA A 80 -10.19 -5.12 -9.78
C ALA A 80 -10.04 -5.10 -8.25
N GLY A 81 -9.29 -6.04 -7.68
CA GLY A 81 -9.06 -6.10 -6.23
C GLY A 81 -7.81 -5.37 -5.76
N GLY A 82 -7.13 -4.65 -6.65
CA GLY A 82 -5.84 -4.05 -6.34
C GLY A 82 -5.89 -2.97 -5.27
N ALA A 83 -6.87 -2.07 -5.38
CA ALA A 83 -6.99 -0.97 -4.42
C ALA A 83 -7.25 -1.47 -3.01
N LEU A 84 -8.17 -2.40 -2.84
CA LEU A 84 -8.47 -2.97 -1.53
C LEU A 84 -7.27 -3.74 -0.97
N ALA A 85 -6.58 -4.49 -1.83
CA ALA A 85 -5.39 -5.24 -1.42
C ALA A 85 -4.29 -4.29 -0.89
N ILE A 86 -4.03 -3.20 -1.60
CA ILE A 86 -3.03 -2.20 -1.21
C ILE A 86 -3.43 -1.54 0.12
N TYR A 87 -4.65 -1.07 0.21
CA TYR A 87 -5.14 -0.38 1.41
C TYR A 87 -5.14 -1.30 2.63
N SER A 88 -5.65 -2.51 2.50
CA SER A 88 -5.69 -3.48 3.59
C SER A 88 -4.29 -3.83 4.09
N ARG A 89 -3.36 -4.06 3.17
CA ARG A 89 -1.97 -4.36 3.53
C ARG A 89 -1.32 -3.17 4.22
N TYR A 90 -1.62 -1.96 3.77
CA TYR A 90 -1.12 -0.74 4.39
C TYR A 90 -1.53 -0.63 5.86
N LEU A 91 -2.82 -0.79 6.14
CA LEU A 91 -3.34 -0.74 7.51
C LEU A 91 -2.73 -1.85 8.37
N GLU A 92 -2.66 -3.05 7.82
CA GLU A 92 -2.08 -4.21 8.51
C GLU A 92 -0.62 -3.97 8.87
N SER A 93 0.13 -3.36 7.97
CA SER A 93 1.56 -3.05 8.21
C SER A 93 1.77 -2.06 9.34
N HIS A 94 0.81 -1.19 9.59
CA HIS A 94 0.89 -0.21 10.68
C HIS A 94 0.29 -0.72 11.99
N ALA A 95 -0.70 -1.59 11.91
CA ALA A 95 -1.50 -1.99 13.06
C ALA A 95 -1.06 -3.30 13.71
N ARG A 96 -0.36 -4.15 12.98
CA ARG A 96 0.01 -5.49 13.45
C ARG A 96 1.43 -5.83 13.09
N ALA A 97 2.09 -6.54 14.00
CA ALA A 97 3.32 -7.24 13.65
C ALA A 97 2.96 -8.39 12.69
N GLU A 98 3.80 -8.63 11.68
CA GLU A 98 3.61 -9.75 10.78
C GLU A 98 3.81 -11.06 11.52
N ARG A 99 2.87 -11.98 11.35
CA ARG A 99 3.01 -13.31 11.93
C ARG A 99 3.85 -14.18 11.03
N LYS A 100 4.87 -14.76 11.62
CA LYS A 100 5.63 -15.85 10.98
C LYS A 100 5.00 -17.17 11.41
N ASN A 101 4.59 -17.92 10.45
CA ASN A 101 4.09 -19.25 10.70
C ASN A 101 5.16 -20.27 10.39
#